data_392b725c0502a2c32223b75d74558843
#
_entry.id   392b725c0502a2c32223b75d74558843
#
_cell.length_a   1.000
_cell.length_b   1.000
_cell.length_c   1.000
_cell.angle_alpha   90.00
_cell.angle_beta   90.00
_cell.angle_gamma   90.00
#
_symmetry.space_group_name_H-M   'P 1'
#
loop_
_entity.id
_entity.type
_entity.pdbx_description
1 polymer ?
#
loop_
_entity_poly.entity_id
_entity_poly.type
_entity_poly.pdbx_seq_one_letter_code
_entity_poly.pdbx_strand_id
1 'polypeptide(L)'
;MTSKRRVSDIMSAMSEGRVRPRFDAMAEDVTWRWMGVKQWTRSFNGKQTVVDTLFGGNAETLSPSSSVEVHCIHADGDFVIAEHSGRNKLPDGRRYDNNYCWVFRFQNGLIQEVREYMDTQLVTETFGEEAVPVACPIDQSTPGTHGHSRTT
;
A
#
# COMPACT_ATOMS: atom_id res chain seq x y z
N MET A 1 5.69 21.59 -8.98
CA MET A 1 6.12 20.65 -7.91
C MET A 1 6.94 19.53 -8.54
N THR A 2 8.13 19.25 -8.01
CA THR A 2 8.96 18.14 -8.51
C THR A 2 8.40 16.80 -8.07
N SER A 3 8.67 15.73 -8.83
CA SER A 3 8.27 14.37 -8.49
C SER A 3 8.80 13.94 -7.12
N LYS A 4 10.06 14.29 -6.81
CA LYS A 4 10.66 14.03 -5.49
C LYS A 4 9.87 14.69 -4.36
N ARG A 5 9.51 15.95 -4.50
CA ARG A 5 8.70 16.66 -3.50
C ARG A 5 7.34 16.01 -3.32
N ARG A 6 6.71 15.62 -4.41
CA ARG A 6 5.41 14.94 -4.36
C ARG A 6 5.47 13.61 -3.61
N VAL A 7 6.50 12.78 -3.87
CA VAL A 7 6.71 11.54 -3.11
C VAL A 7 7.03 11.83 -1.65
N SER A 8 7.84 12.85 -1.36
CA SER A 8 8.12 13.26 0.01
C SER A 8 6.84 13.62 0.78
N ASP A 9 5.95 14.38 0.16
CA ASP A 9 4.66 14.76 0.77
C ASP A 9 3.74 13.55 0.97
N ILE A 10 3.71 12.61 0.00
CA ILE A 10 2.97 11.35 0.10
C ILE A 10 3.49 10.51 1.28
N MET A 11 4.79 10.32 1.37
CA MET A 11 5.40 9.49 2.42
C MET A 11 5.24 10.13 3.80
N SER A 12 5.33 11.45 3.89
CA SER A 12 5.03 12.19 5.13
C SER A 12 3.57 12.00 5.56
N ALA A 13 2.63 12.10 4.65
CA ALA A 13 1.22 11.84 4.93
C ALA A 13 0.99 10.40 5.41
N MET A 14 1.67 9.43 4.79
CA MET A 14 1.58 8.02 5.20
C MET A 14 2.14 7.78 6.60
N SER A 15 3.23 8.46 6.98
CA SER A 15 3.76 8.37 8.34
C SER A 15 2.82 8.97 9.40
N GLU A 16 1.89 9.83 8.98
CA GLU A 16 0.81 10.37 9.79
C GLU A 16 -0.50 9.55 9.71
N GLY A 17 -0.47 8.41 9.01
CA GLY A 17 -1.62 7.52 8.83
C GLY A 17 -2.59 7.92 7.71
N ARG A 18 -2.27 8.94 6.90
CA ARG A 18 -3.09 9.40 5.78
C ARG A 18 -2.58 8.81 4.47
N VAL A 19 -3.39 8.02 3.78
CA VAL A 19 -2.98 7.35 2.52
C VAL A 19 -3.59 7.97 1.28
N ARG A 20 -4.62 8.80 1.41
CA ARG A 20 -5.31 9.44 0.30
C ARG A 20 -4.39 10.17 -0.69
N PRO A 21 -3.39 10.97 -0.24
CA PRO A 21 -2.50 11.68 -1.14
C PRO A 21 -1.75 10.78 -2.13
N ARG A 22 -1.46 9.54 -1.74
CA ARG A 22 -0.84 8.54 -2.61
C ARG A 22 -1.76 8.17 -3.78
N PHE A 23 -3.03 7.91 -3.51
CA PHE A 23 -3.99 7.54 -4.55
C PHE A 23 -4.35 8.71 -5.45
N ASP A 24 -4.47 9.91 -4.90
CA ASP A 24 -4.73 11.12 -5.68
C ASP A 24 -3.59 11.45 -6.66
N ALA A 25 -2.37 11.02 -6.34
CA ALA A 25 -1.21 11.19 -7.19
C ALA A 25 -1.09 10.15 -8.32
N MET A 26 -1.86 9.06 -8.30
CA MET A 26 -1.81 7.99 -9.30
C MET A 26 -2.62 8.34 -10.54
N ALA A 27 -2.09 7.95 -11.71
CA ALA A 27 -2.86 7.90 -12.94
C ALA A 27 -3.97 6.85 -12.85
N GLU A 28 -5.07 7.03 -13.59
CA GLU A 28 -6.18 6.06 -13.59
C GLU A 28 -5.77 4.68 -14.12
N ASP A 29 -4.80 4.64 -15.03
CA ASP A 29 -4.21 3.44 -15.62
C ASP A 29 -2.88 3.03 -14.98
N VAL A 30 -2.62 3.44 -13.74
CA VAL A 30 -1.41 3.09 -13.00
C VAL A 30 -1.21 1.58 -12.92
N THR A 31 0.04 1.14 -12.96
CA THR A 31 0.42 -0.26 -12.70
C THR A 31 1.19 -0.33 -11.39
N TRP A 32 0.75 -1.19 -10.47
CA TRP A 32 1.49 -1.56 -9.27
C TRP A 32 2.06 -2.95 -9.44
N ARG A 33 3.36 -3.12 -9.23
CA ARG A 33 4.06 -4.36 -9.46
C ARG A 33 4.77 -4.85 -8.22
N TRP A 34 4.48 -6.08 -7.82
CA TRP A 34 5.31 -6.80 -6.86
C TRP A 34 6.51 -7.40 -7.59
N MET A 35 7.70 -7.12 -7.08
CA MET A 35 8.97 -7.44 -7.70
C MET A 35 9.66 -8.62 -6.98
N GLY A 36 8.90 -9.61 -6.57
CA GLY A 36 9.41 -10.83 -5.93
C GLY A 36 9.59 -11.98 -6.91
N VAL A 37 9.40 -13.20 -6.42
CA VAL A 37 9.47 -14.43 -7.19
C VAL A 37 8.19 -15.25 -6.99
N LYS A 38 7.89 -16.16 -7.91
CA LYS A 38 6.70 -17.04 -7.85
C LYS A 38 5.42 -16.21 -7.63
N GLN A 39 4.64 -16.54 -6.59
CA GLN A 39 3.39 -15.85 -6.23
C GLN A 39 3.59 -14.35 -5.89
N TRP A 40 4.79 -13.95 -5.57
CA TRP A 40 5.13 -12.55 -5.25
C TRP A 40 5.59 -11.74 -6.46
N THR A 41 5.51 -12.31 -7.66
CA THR A 41 5.66 -11.61 -8.94
C THR A 41 4.28 -11.36 -9.52
N ARG A 42 3.72 -10.16 -9.33
CA ARG A 42 2.37 -9.83 -9.77
C ARG A 42 2.23 -8.37 -10.16
N SER A 43 1.36 -8.12 -11.12
CA SER A 43 0.98 -6.76 -11.53
C SER A 43 -0.50 -6.51 -11.29
N PHE A 44 -0.81 -5.33 -10.79
CA PHE A 44 -2.16 -4.82 -10.58
C PHE A 44 -2.35 -3.61 -11.47
N ASN A 45 -3.30 -3.65 -12.37
CA ASN A 45 -3.52 -2.63 -13.38
C ASN A 45 -4.77 -1.82 -13.09
N GLY A 46 -4.62 -0.50 -13.11
CA GLY A 46 -5.68 0.45 -12.83
C GLY A 46 -5.76 0.85 -11.35
N LYS A 47 -5.99 2.13 -11.13
CA LYS A 47 -6.06 2.74 -9.80
C LYS A 47 -7.09 2.08 -8.89
N GLN A 48 -8.29 1.80 -9.40
CA GLN A 48 -9.32 1.15 -8.62
C GLN A 48 -8.92 -0.27 -8.20
N THR A 49 -8.31 -1.04 -9.12
CA THR A 49 -7.79 -2.38 -8.82
C THR A 49 -6.72 -2.33 -7.74
N VAL A 50 -5.80 -1.35 -7.80
CA VAL A 50 -4.76 -1.15 -6.79
C VAL A 50 -5.38 -0.86 -5.42
N VAL A 51 -6.34 0.05 -5.35
CA VAL A 51 -7.02 0.41 -4.09
C VAL A 51 -7.76 -0.80 -3.51
N ASP A 52 -8.55 -1.47 -4.31
CA ASP A 52 -9.41 -2.56 -3.84
C ASP A 52 -8.62 -3.81 -3.45
N THR A 53 -7.61 -4.16 -4.24
CA THR A 53 -6.88 -5.42 -4.07
C THR A 53 -5.74 -5.30 -3.08
N LEU A 54 -4.94 -4.23 -3.16
CA LEU A 54 -3.75 -4.07 -2.31
C LEU A 54 -4.07 -3.37 -0.99
N PHE A 55 -5.08 -2.52 -0.98
CA PHE A 55 -5.38 -1.66 0.17
C PHE A 55 -6.80 -1.87 0.71
N GLY A 56 -7.44 -2.97 0.29
CA GLY A 56 -8.74 -3.44 0.79
C GLY A 56 -9.87 -2.43 0.64
N GLY A 57 -9.81 -1.56 -0.38
CA GLY A 57 -10.79 -0.52 -0.64
C GLY A 57 -10.67 0.71 0.26
N ASN A 58 -9.76 0.72 1.24
CA ASN A 58 -9.56 1.89 2.10
C ASN A 58 -8.55 2.86 1.48
N ALA A 59 -9.05 3.95 0.96
CA ALA A 59 -8.24 5.00 0.34
C ALA A 59 -7.97 6.21 1.28
N GLU A 60 -8.38 6.16 2.53
CA GLU A 60 -8.32 7.32 3.42
C GLU A 60 -7.21 7.21 4.47
N THR A 61 -7.22 6.15 5.26
CA THR A 61 -6.34 6.03 6.42
C THR A 61 -5.70 4.65 6.53
N LEU A 62 -4.52 4.59 7.15
CA LEU A 62 -3.96 3.34 7.63
C LEU A 62 -4.79 2.80 8.80
N SER A 63 -4.74 1.47 9.00
CA SER A 63 -5.25 0.86 10.22
C SER A 63 -4.57 1.51 11.45
N PRO A 64 -5.29 1.71 12.57
CA PRO A 64 -4.70 2.21 13.81
C PRO A 64 -3.53 1.37 14.35
N SER A 65 -3.48 0.09 13.95
CA SER A 65 -2.39 -0.84 14.30
C SER A 65 -1.20 -0.79 13.35
N SER A 66 -1.22 0.13 12.38
CA SER A 66 -0.19 0.27 11.34
C SER A 66 0.47 1.65 11.39
N SER A 67 1.76 1.67 11.14
CA SER A 67 2.52 2.90 10.94
C SER A 67 3.58 2.73 9.86
N VAL A 68 4.05 3.84 9.31
CA VAL A 68 5.10 3.88 8.28
C VAL A 68 6.24 4.75 8.77
N GLU A 69 7.46 4.24 8.67
CA GLU A 69 8.70 4.95 8.97
C GLU A 69 9.49 5.13 7.68
N VAL A 70 9.74 6.37 7.27
CA VAL A 70 10.46 6.70 6.04
C VAL A 70 11.94 6.84 6.33
N HIS A 71 12.78 6.15 5.57
CA HIS A 71 14.24 6.18 5.75
C HIS A 71 14.91 7.16 4.80
N CYS A 72 14.65 7.04 3.48
CA CYS A 72 15.23 7.95 2.50
C CYS A 72 14.39 8.05 1.23
N ILE A 73 14.58 9.16 0.49
CA ILE A 73 13.94 9.40 -0.80
C ILE A 73 14.99 9.94 -1.77
N HIS A 74 15.15 9.23 -2.89
CA HIS A 74 16.05 9.60 -3.98
C HIS A 74 15.27 9.82 -5.26
N ALA A 75 15.78 10.64 -6.16
CA ALA A 75 15.15 10.89 -7.47
C ALA A 75 16.20 10.99 -8.57
N ASP A 76 15.86 10.41 -9.72
CA ASP A 76 16.61 10.54 -10.96
C ASP A 76 15.63 10.53 -12.13
N GLY A 77 15.61 11.60 -12.91
CA GLY A 77 14.69 11.78 -14.04
C GLY A 77 13.22 11.62 -13.60
N ASP A 78 12.51 10.73 -14.27
CA ASP A 78 11.11 10.43 -13.99
C ASP A 78 10.90 9.44 -12.83
N PHE A 79 12.00 8.96 -12.24
CA PHE A 79 11.95 7.98 -11.16
C PHE A 79 12.19 8.61 -9.80
N VAL A 80 11.42 8.16 -8.81
CA VAL A 80 11.64 8.47 -7.39
C VAL A 80 11.61 7.18 -6.60
N ILE A 81 12.59 7.01 -5.74
CA ILE A 81 12.76 5.81 -4.90
C ILE A 81 12.53 6.22 -3.45
N ALA A 82 11.67 5.49 -2.74
CA ALA A 82 11.45 5.67 -1.31
C ALA A 82 11.71 4.36 -0.57
N GLU A 83 12.64 4.40 0.37
CA GLU A 83 12.87 3.29 1.31
C GLU A 83 12.14 3.60 2.62
N HIS A 84 11.35 2.63 3.09
CA HIS A 84 10.56 2.78 4.30
C HIS A 84 10.29 1.43 4.96
N SER A 85 9.87 1.46 6.21
CA SER A 85 9.41 0.29 6.96
C SER A 85 7.94 0.43 7.31
N GLY A 86 7.19 -0.63 7.13
CA GLY A 86 5.86 -0.78 7.72
C GLY A 86 5.99 -1.43 9.10
N ARG A 87 5.19 -0.95 10.05
CA ARG A 87 5.08 -1.53 11.37
C ARG A 87 3.62 -1.85 11.63
N ASN A 88 3.31 -3.15 11.61
CA ASN A 88 1.93 -3.60 11.63
C ASN A 88 1.73 -4.62 12.76
N LYS A 89 0.60 -4.48 13.45
CA LYS A 89 0.10 -5.52 14.34
C LYS A 89 -1.14 -6.15 13.70
N LEU A 90 -1.08 -7.46 13.48
CA LEU A 90 -2.18 -8.20 12.89
C LEU A 90 -3.31 -8.41 13.91
N PRO A 91 -4.55 -8.73 13.46
CA PRO A 91 -5.67 -8.99 14.34
C PRO A 91 -5.43 -10.12 15.36
N ASP A 92 -4.59 -11.10 15.00
CA ASP A 92 -4.20 -12.22 15.89
C ASP A 92 -3.07 -11.85 16.87
N GLY A 93 -2.61 -10.58 16.86
CA GLY A 93 -1.56 -10.07 17.74
C GLY A 93 -0.14 -10.23 17.22
N ARG A 94 0.08 -10.97 16.12
CA ARG A 94 1.41 -11.09 15.52
C ARG A 94 1.89 -9.78 14.92
N ARG A 95 3.22 -9.61 14.84
CA ARG A 95 3.84 -8.48 14.15
C ARG A 95 4.08 -8.85 12.68
N TYR A 96 3.84 -7.87 11.79
CA TYR A 96 4.28 -7.90 10.42
C TYR A 96 4.96 -6.57 10.09
N ASP A 97 6.26 -6.54 10.34
CA ASP A 97 7.10 -5.34 10.16
C ASP A 97 8.02 -5.59 8.97
N ASN A 98 7.58 -5.23 7.77
CA ASN A 98 8.36 -5.42 6.55
C ASN A 98 9.11 -4.15 6.16
N ASN A 99 10.22 -4.33 5.44
CA ASN A 99 10.96 -3.26 4.82
C ASN A 99 10.61 -3.19 3.33
N TYR A 100 10.43 -1.97 2.84
CA TYR A 100 10.01 -1.72 1.48
C TYR A 100 10.96 -0.80 0.75
N CYS A 101 11.15 -1.05 -0.54
CA CYS A 101 11.67 -0.11 -1.50
C CYS A 101 10.62 0.08 -2.60
N TRP A 102 10.05 1.26 -2.68
CA TRP A 102 9.11 1.61 -3.74
C TRP A 102 9.78 2.48 -4.77
N VAL A 103 9.73 2.07 -6.03
CA VAL A 103 10.22 2.81 -7.17
C VAL A 103 9.01 3.38 -7.92
N PHE A 104 8.81 4.68 -7.84
CA PHE A 104 7.76 5.41 -8.54
C PHE A 104 8.27 5.88 -9.89
N ARG A 105 7.51 5.64 -10.95
CA ARG A 105 7.74 6.27 -12.25
C ARG A 105 6.62 7.26 -12.53
N PHE A 106 7.02 8.48 -12.82
CA PHE A 106 6.11 9.58 -13.14
C PHE A 106 5.98 9.76 -14.65
N GLN A 107 4.79 10.12 -15.07
CA GLN A 107 4.49 10.58 -16.43
C GLN A 107 3.40 11.65 -16.36
N ASN A 108 3.63 12.78 -17.02
CA ASN A 108 2.69 13.92 -17.00
C ASN A 108 2.27 14.35 -15.58
N GLY A 109 3.20 14.32 -14.64
CA GLY A 109 2.97 14.72 -13.26
C GLY A 109 2.19 13.74 -12.39
N LEU A 110 1.83 12.57 -12.91
CA LEU A 110 1.14 11.50 -12.17
C LEU A 110 2.05 10.26 -12.03
N ILE A 111 1.79 9.48 -10.99
CA ILE A 111 2.44 8.18 -10.81
C ILE A 111 1.82 7.20 -11.80
N GLN A 112 2.65 6.75 -12.75
CA GLN A 112 2.24 5.80 -13.79
C GLN A 112 2.56 4.36 -13.43
N GLU A 113 3.62 4.14 -12.66
CA GLU A 113 4.03 2.82 -12.20
C GLU A 113 4.60 2.90 -10.79
N VAL A 114 4.33 1.89 -9.98
CA VAL A 114 5.01 1.63 -8.73
C VAL A 114 5.57 0.21 -8.77
N ARG A 115 6.87 0.07 -8.53
CA ARG A 115 7.52 -1.23 -8.31
C ARG A 115 7.77 -1.36 -6.82
N GLU A 116 7.21 -2.39 -6.22
CA GLU A 116 7.35 -2.69 -4.80
C GLU A 116 8.30 -3.86 -4.59
N TYR A 117 9.38 -3.58 -3.88
CA TYR A 117 10.31 -4.57 -3.36
C TYR A 117 10.09 -4.70 -1.86
N MET A 118 10.02 -5.93 -1.38
CA MET A 118 9.79 -6.25 0.04
C MET A 118 10.47 -7.57 0.39
N ASP A 119 10.61 -7.86 1.66
CA ASP A 119 11.05 -9.18 2.12
C ASP A 119 9.92 -10.19 1.92
N THR A 120 10.01 -10.95 0.83
CA THR A 120 9.00 -11.94 0.44
C THR A 120 9.03 -13.20 1.31
N GLN A 121 10.14 -13.51 1.97
CA GLN A 121 10.17 -14.59 2.93
C GLN A 121 9.35 -14.23 4.16
N LEU A 122 9.51 -13.03 4.70
CA LEU A 122 8.69 -12.55 5.81
C LEU A 122 7.19 -12.55 5.47
N VAL A 123 6.83 -12.17 4.24
CA VAL A 123 5.44 -12.25 3.75
C VAL A 123 4.94 -13.70 3.80
N THR A 124 5.71 -14.64 3.25
CA THR A 124 5.37 -16.07 3.22
C THR A 124 5.22 -16.65 4.62
N GLU A 125 6.16 -16.35 5.51
CA GLU A 125 6.12 -16.82 6.90
C GLU A 125 4.91 -16.27 7.67
N THR A 126 4.48 -15.06 7.34
CA THR A 126 3.37 -14.39 8.03
C THR A 126 2.00 -14.83 7.49
N PHE A 127 1.84 -14.93 6.17
CA PHE A 127 0.54 -15.11 5.50
C PHE A 127 0.39 -16.45 4.79
N GLY A 128 1.47 -17.23 4.65
CA GLY A 128 1.49 -18.48 3.89
C GLY A 128 1.80 -18.27 2.40
N GLU A 129 2.02 -19.39 1.71
CA GLU A 129 2.46 -19.36 0.30
C GLU A 129 1.36 -18.95 -0.67
N GLU A 130 0.09 -19.15 -0.32
CA GLU A 130 -1.06 -18.87 -1.19
C GLU A 130 -1.77 -17.56 -0.84
N ALA A 131 -1.43 -16.95 0.28
CA ALA A 131 -2.08 -15.73 0.71
C ALA A 131 -1.67 -14.55 -0.15
N VAL A 132 -2.64 -13.72 -0.54
CA VAL A 132 -2.39 -12.40 -1.12
C VAL A 132 -2.20 -11.44 0.04
N PRO A 133 -0.98 -10.95 0.32
CA PRO A 133 -0.79 -10.00 1.39
C PRO A 133 -1.49 -8.70 1.03
N VAL A 134 -2.40 -8.29 1.87
CA VAL A 134 -2.91 -6.93 1.86
C VAL A 134 -1.82 -6.07 2.49
N ALA A 135 -1.44 -4.98 1.83
CA ALA A 135 -0.33 -4.12 2.28
C ALA A 135 -0.55 -3.48 3.66
N CYS A 136 -1.80 -3.44 4.12
CA CYS A 136 -2.22 -3.19 5.50
C CYS A 136 -3.43 -4.06 5.79
N PRO A 137 -3.41 -4.89 6.83
CA PRO A 137 -4.62 -5.57 7.26
C PRO A 137 -5.63 -4.52 7.70
N ILE A 138 -6.68 -4.39 6.93
CA ILE A 138 -7.80 -3.53 7.26
C ILE A 138 -8.62 -4.28 8.28
N ASP A 139 -8.92 -3.62 9.37
CA ASP A 139 -9.94 -4.07 10.31
C ASP A 139 -11.28 -4.20 9.55
N GLN A 140 -11.69 -5.42 9.24
CA GLN A 140 -12.98 -5.72 8.63
C GLN A 140 -14.12 -5.72 9.67
N SER A 141 -13.91 -5.19 10.85
CA SER A 141 -14.96 -5.00 11.84
C SER A 141 -15.81 -3.76 11.52
N THR A 142 -16.50 -3.78 10.39
CA THR A 142 -17.70 -2.96 10.23
C THR A 142 -18.86 -3.80 10.74
N PRO A 143 -19.58 -3.39 11.79
CA PRO A 143 -20.75 -4.13 12.26
C PRO A 143 -21.79 -4.11 11.15
N GLY A 144 -22.12 -5.30 10.64
CA GLY A 144 -23.25 -5.46 9.75
C GLY A 144 -24.51 -4.92 10.42
N THR A 145 -25.13 -3.96 9.79
CA THR A 145 -26.48 -3.51 10.14
C THR A 145 -27.43 -4.67 9.94
N HIS A 146 -27.78 -5.32 11.04
CA HIS A 146 -28.92 -6.23 11.05
C HIS A 146 -30.19 -5.45 10.83
N GLY A 147 -30.69 -5.49 9.61
CA GLY A 147 -32.02 -5.05 9.31
C GLY A 147 -33.04 -5.86 10.13
N HIS A 148 -33.75 -5.20 11.01
CA HIS A 148 -34.91 -5.75 11.68
C HIS A 148 -36.04 -5.86 10.67
N SER A 149 -36.32 -7.08 10.26
CA SER A 149 -37.59 -7.42 9.66
C SER A 149 -38.64 -7.52 10.77
N ARG A 150 -39.53 -6.56 10.85
CA ARG A 150 -40.75 -6.70 11.64
C ARG A 150 -41.79 -7.35 10.75
N THR A 151 -42.21 -8.53 11.17
CA THR A 151 -43.44 -9.16 10.69
C THR A 151 -44.53 -8.80 11.70
N THR A 152 -45.60 -8.23 11.21
CA THR A 152 -46.94 -8.27 11.80
C THR A 152 -47.79 -9.19 11.00
#